data_8a1b902f3cd3b8e1e607427cdfd25ee4
#
_entry.id   8a1b902f3cd3b8e1e607427cdfd25ee4
#
_cell.length_a   1.000
_cell.length_b   1.000
_cell.length_c   1.000
_cell.angle_alpha   90.00
_cell.angle_beta   90.00
_cell.angle_gamma   90.00
#
_symmetry.space_group_name_H-M   'P 1'
#
loop_
_entity.id
_entity.type
_entity.pdbx_description
1 polymer ?
#
loop_
_entity_poly.entity_id
_entity_poly.type
_entity_poly.pdbx_seq_one_letter_code
_entity_poly.pdbx_strand_id
1 'polypeptide(L)'
;DVYKRQICNGQYVGAQELLTNVYGRQYTFLNGKWNVIIDPYQQGRRTSIYKNRPLRNKADFKEYEFEGGLRLNVPSDWNSQLPELKYYEGTVWYARKFKVNKNQDENLFLYFGAVSYRCRVYLNGKEIGSHEGGFTPFQFNITDLIIEGENFLAVEVNNTRTVDAIPALSFDWWNYGGITRDVMLVHTPKVYISNYFIQLDKYKPDYIHAILQLSERKAGQKVRIEIPELKIASEVQTDGQGIAKTSFRAKNLERWSPQKPKLYQVTVSSATDHVKENIGFRNLSVKGTKIYLNDAPIFMKGISFHEEIAQRQGRAFSEQDAVALLSEAKELGANLVRLAHYPQNEYIVRLAEKMGIMLWEEIPIWQGIDFKNAGTRMKAQRMYTEMVMRDRNRCALAFWGVANETAPSEARNAFLKSLVEHLSLIHI
;
A
#
# COMPACT_ATOMS: atom_id res chain seq x y z
N ASP A 1 19.59 1.27 7.34
CA ASP A 1 20.61 1.58 6.31
C ASP A 1 20.32 1.01 4.91
N VAL A 2 19.32 0.18 4.76
CA VAL A 2 18.88 -0.34 3.43
C VAL A 2 18.36 0.79 2.54
N TYR A 3 17.78 1.84 3.11
CA TYR A 3 17.26 3.01 2.38
C TYR A 3 18.34 4.03 1.96
N LYS A 4 19.53 4.03 2.58
CA LYS A 4 20.59 5.00 2.27
C LYS A 4 21.47 4.65 1.07
N ARG A 5 21.40 3.45 0.50
CA ARG A 5 22.26 3.02 -0.61
C ARG A 5 21.67 3.14 -2.01
N GLN A 6 20.52 3.77 -2.18
CA GLN A 6 19.91 4.00 -3.50
C GLN A 6 20.22 5.37 -4.13
N ILE A 7 21.20 6.11 -3.61
CA ILE A 7 21.69 7.33 -4.25
C ILE A 7 23.09 7.04 -4.81
N CYS A 8 23.16 6.43 -5.98
CA CYS A 8 24.32 6.51 -6.87
C CYS A 8 23.85 6.49 -8.31
N ASN A 9 24.00 7.65 -8.93
CA ASN A 9 23.94 7.91 -10.38
C ASN A 9 22.62 7.65 -11.10
N GLY A 10 21.78 8.67 -11.16
CA GLY A 10 20.82 8.85 -12.24
C GLY A 10 19.42 8.36 -11.96
N GLN A 11 18.60 9.20 -11.35
CA GLN A 11 17.17 9.32 -11.60
C GLN A 11 16.27 8.13 -11.24
N TYR A 12 16.16 7.79 -9.97
CA TYR A 12 14.89 7.40 -9.37
C TYR A 12 14.81 8.10 -8.02
N VAL A 13 14.03 9.17 -7.94
CA VAL A 13 13.52 9.60 -6.63
C VAL A 13 12.55 8.49 -6.23
N GLY A 14 13.03 7.51 -5.46
CA GLY A 14 12.22 6.41 -4.96
C GLY A 14 11.07 6.93 -4.10
N ALA A 15 9.95 6.22 -4.07
CA ALA A 15 8.89 6.51 -3.12
C ALA A 15 9.45 6.57 -1.71
N GLN A 16 8.98 7.56 -0.92
CA GLN A 16 9.42 7.73 0.46
C GLN A 16 8.90 6.58 1.33
N GLU A 17 9.52 6.37 2.50
CA GLU A 17 9.04 5.43 3.50
C GLU A 17 7.56 5.68 3.79
N LEU A 18 6.74 4.61 3.74
CA LEU A 18 5.30 4.71 3.91
C LEU A 18 4.92 5.11 5.33
N LEU A 19 3.98 6.03 5.44
CA LEU A 19 3.28 6.32 6.70
C LEU A 19 2.43 5.11 7.08
N THR A 20 2.62 4.62 8.28
CA THR A 20 1.74 3.57 8.81
C THR A 20 0.35 4.15 9.06
N ASN A 21 -0.68 3.40 8.61
CA ASN A 21 -2.09 3.70 8.84
C ASN A 21 -2.51 5.11 8.41
N VAL A 22 -2.51 5.37 7.11
CA VAL A 22 -2.97 6.64 6.55
C VAL A 22 -4.45 6.91 6.83
N TYR A 23 -5.29 5.86 6.91
CA TYR A 23 -6.72 5.99 7.23
C TYR A 23 -7.01 6.38 8.70
N GLY A 24 -6.05 6.24 9.59
CA GLY A 24 -6.14 6.68 10.99
C GLY A 24 -5.70 8.14 11.22
N ARG A 25 -5.42 8.89 10.15
CA ARG A 25 -4.91 10.27 10.17
C ARG A 25 -5.93 11.24 9.58
N GLN A 26 -5.63 12.52 9.63
CA GLN A 26 -6.36 13.52 8.86
C GLN A 26 -5.96 13.39 7.39
N TYR A 27 -6.95 13.22 6.51
CA TYR A 27 -6.72 13.15 5.07
C TYR A 27 -7.88 13.75 4.27
N THR A 28 -7.59 14.06 3.02
CA THR A 28 -8.58 14.49 2.02
C THR A 28 -8.46 13.61 0.79
N PHE A 29 -9.55 12.99 0.35
CA PHE A 29 -9.56 12.22 -0.88
C PHE A 29 -9.42 13.13 -2.11
N LEU A 30 -8.57 12.71 -3.03
CA LEU A 30 -8.54 13.23 -4.40
C LEU A 30 -9.29 12.30 -5.38
N ASN A 31 -10.07 11.37 -4.86
CA ASN A 31 -10.92 10.47 -5.64
C ASN A 31 -11.98 11.21 -6.45
N GLY A 32 -12.59 10.53 -7.42
CA GLY A 32 -13.65 11.04 -8.27
C GLY A 32 -13.26 11.11 -9.74
N LYS A 33 -13.89 11.98 -10.53
CA LYS A 33 -13.60 12.09 -11.95
C LYS A 33 -12.34 12.90 -12.20
N TRP A 34 -11.36 12.31 -12.90
CA TRP A 34 -10.15 12.96 -13.36
C TRP A 34 -10.18 13.13 -14.87
N ASN A 35 -9.65 14.24 -15.37
CA ASN A 35 -9.44 14.43 -16.80
C ASN A 35 -8.32 13.50 -17.26
N VAL A 36 -8.47 12.92 -18.46
CA VAL A 36 -7.47 11.98 -18.99
C VAL A 36 -7.15 12.27 -20.46
N ILE A 37 -5.93 11.90 -20.84
CA ILE A 37 -5.44 11.89 -22.22
C ILE A 37 -4.87 10.50 -22.48
N ILE A 38 -5.39 9.82 -23.51
CA ILE A 38 -4.83 8.55 -23.99
C ILE A 38 -3.63 8.89 -24.86
N ASP A 39 -2.47 8.35 -24.54
CA ASP A 39 -1.18 8.67 -25.21
C ASP A 39 -0.51 7.41 -25.76
N PRO A 40 -1.05 6.80 -26.83
CA PRO A 40 -0.56 5.55 -27.39
C PRO A 40 0.87 5.65 -27.95
N TYR A 41 1.28 6.86 -28.32
CA TYR A 41 2.59 7.13 -28.90
C TYR A 41 3.62 7.65 -27.87
N GLN A 42 3.22 7.77 -26.58
CA GLN A 42 4.06 8.25 -25.48
C GLN A 42 4.69 9.64 -25.75
N GLN A 43 3.93 10.54 -26.37
CA GLN A 43 4.39 11.88 -26.73
C GLN A 43 4.20 12.90 -25.60
N GLY A 44 3.40 12.61 -24.62
CA GLY A 44 3.03 13.55 -23.56
C GLY A 44 4.20 14.14 -22.78
N ARG A 45 5.28 13.37 -22.59
CA ARG A 45 6.51 13.91 -21.97
C ARG A 45 7.22 14.87 -22.90
N ARG A 46 7.37 14.53 -24.18
CA ARG A 46 8.01 15.37 -25.19
C ARG A 46 7.27 16.70 -25.36
N THR A 47 5.95 16.67 -25.36
CA THR A 47 5.09 17.85 -25.46
C THR A 47 4.87 18.57 -24.13
N SER A 48 5.39 17.99 -23.02
CA SER A 48 5.30 18.54 -21.66
C SER A 48 3.84 18.80 -21.22
N ILE A 49 2.91 17.88 -21.53
CA ILE A 49 1.48 18.06 -21.20
C ILE A 49 1.24 18.20 -19.69
N TYR A 50 2.12 17.64 -18.86
CA TYR A 50 2.08 17.76 -17.40
C TYR A 50 2.22 19.19 -16.87
N LYS A 51 2.69 20.13 -17.70
CA LYS A 51 2.76 21.56 -17.34
C LYS A 51 1.41 22.27 -17.46
N ASN A 52 0.46 21.65 -18.18
CA ASN A 52 -0.87 22.22 -18.45
C ASN A 52 -0.82 23.72 -18.81
N ARG A 53 0.14 24.10 -19.65
CA ARG A 53 0.35 25.50 -19.99
C ARG A 53 -0.89 26.11 -20.65
N PRO A 54 -1.24 27.38 -20.35
CA PRO A 54 -2.27 28.09 -21.11
C PRO A 54 -1.79 28.33 -22.54
N LEU A 55 -2.75 28.61 -23.45
CA LEU A 55 -2.42 29.09 -24.78
C LEU A 55 -1.70 30.45 -24.69
N ARG A 56 -0.61 30.61 -25.41
CA ARG A 56 0.16 31.88 -25.46
C ARG A 56 -0.58 32.99 -26.20
N ASN A 57 -1.29 32.61 -27.25
CA ASN A 57 -2.13 33.47 -28.07
C ASN A 57 -3.12 32.63 -28.88
N LYS A 58 -3.98 33.25 -29.67
CA LYS A 58 -5.01 32.57 -30.49
C LYS A 58 -4.44 31.64 -31.58
N ALA A 59 -3.19 31.83 -32.00
CA ALA A 59 -2.53 31.01 -33.00
C ALA A 59 -1.64 29.91 -32.37
N ASP A 60 -1.56 29.82 -31.02
CA ASP A 60 -0.77 28.82 -30.37
C ASP A 60 -1.45 27.45 -30.48
N PHE A 61 -0.71 26.47 -30.95
CA PHE A 61 -1.18 25.11 -31.08
C PHE A 61 -0.83 24.30 -29.81
N LYS A 62 -1.85 23.65 -29.26
CA LYS A 62 -1.74 22.74 -28.11
C LYS A 62 -2.31 21.40 -28.53
N GLU A 63 -1.43 20.45 -28.78
CA GLU A 63 -1.79 19.12 -29.32
C GLU A 63 -2.68 18.33 -28.34
N TYR A 64 -2.47 18.48 -27.03
CA TYR A 64 -3.20 17.77 -25.99
C TYR A 64 -3.73 18.75 -24.93
N GLU A 65 -4.99 18.59 -24.54
CA GLU A 65 -5.63 19.40 -23.52
C GLU A 65 -6.46 18.52 -22.57
N PHE A 66 -6.28 18.72 -21.26
CA PHE A 66 -7.07 18.00 -20.27
C PHE A 66 -8.50 18.54 -20.12
N GLU A 67 -8.66 19.86 -20.25
CA GLU A 67 -9.96 20.51 -20.05
C GLU A 67 -10.89 20.23 -21.23
N GLY A 68 -12.15 19.87 -20.92
CA GLY A 68 -13.15 19.53 -21.94
C GLY A 68 -13.01 18.14 -22.58
N GLY A 69 -11.96 17.38 -22.22
CA GLY A 69 -11.68 16.06 -22.75
C GLY A 69 -12.33 14.92 -21.96
N LEU A 70 -11.79 13.74 -22.17
CA LEU A 70 -12.22 12.49 -21.53
C LEU A 70 -12.05 12.54 -20.02
N ARG A 71 -12.93 11.83 -19.30
CA ARG A 71 -12.83 11.70 -17.83
C ARG A 71 -13.00 10.25 -17.43
N LEU A 72 -12.15 9.82 -16.50
CA LEU A 72 -12.25 8.52 -15.86
C LEU A 72 -12.42 8.68 -14.35
N ASN A 73 -13.07 7.69 -13.72
CA ASN A 73 -13.17 7.62 -12.27
C ASN A 73 -11.85 7.14 -11.66
N VAL A 74 -11.48 7.72 -10.53
CA VAL A 74 -10.38 7.31 -9.65
C VAL A 74 -10.97 7.14 -8.23
N PRO A 75 -10.77 6.03 -7.55
CA PRO A 75 -10.10 4.82 -8.03
C PRO A 75 -10.92 4.04 -9.05
N SER A 76 -10.27 3.46 -10.03
CA SER A 76 -10.76 2.40 -10.93
C SER A 76 -9.68 2.04 -11.96
N ASP A 77 -9.83 0.89 -12.63
CA ASP A 77 -9.09 0.62 -13.86
C ASP A 77 -9.74 1.35 -15.05
N TRP A 78 -8.98 1.62 -16.12
CA TRP A 78 -9.55 2.22 -17.33
C TRP A 78 -10.24 1.20 -18.24
N ASN A 79 -9.88 -0.08 -18.12
CA ASN A 79 -10.33 -1.14 -19.02
C ASN A 79 -11.82 -1.44 -18.86
N SER A 80 -12.37 -1.26 -17.65
CA SER A 80 -13.79 -1.46 -17.36
C SER A 80 -14.66 -0.21 -17.56
N GLN A 81 -14.06 0.98 -17.78
CA GLN A 81 -14.82 2.23 -17.82
C GLN A 81 -15.26 2.63 -19.23
N LEU A 82 -14.48 2.29 -20.26
CA LEU A 82 -14.76 2.64 -21.65
C LEU A 82 -14.50 1.45 -22.58
N PRO A 83 -15.41 1.14 -23.51
CA PRO A 83 -15.24 0.02 -24.47
C PRO A 83 -13.93 0.11 -25.26
N GLU A 84 -13.53 1.32 -25.65
CA GLU A 84 -12.31 1.60 -26.41
C GLU A 84 -11.03 1.27 -25.64
N LEU A 85 -11.10 1.27 -24.30
CA LEU A 85 -9.97 0.98 -23.43
C LEU A 85 -9.96 -0.46 -22.93
N LYS A 86 -10.97 -1.27 -23.26
CA LYS A 86 -11.08 -2.64 -22.73
C LYS A 86 -9.81 -3.47 -22.90
N TYR A 87 -9.17 -3.38 -24.06
CA TYR A 87 -7.94 -4.11 -24.39
C TYR A 87 -6.71 -3.19 -24.47
N TYR A 88 -6.84 -1.93 -24.04
CA TYR A 88 -5.76 -0.97 -24.17
C TYR A 88 -4.64 -1.27 -23.18
N GLU A 89 -3.45 -1.47 -23.71
CA GLU A 89 -2.17 -1.47 -22.99
C GLU A 89 -1.30 -0.34 -23.51
N GLY A 90 -0.90 0.56 -22.64
CA GLY A 90 -0.16 1.75 -23.04
C GLY A 90 -0.16 2.84 -21.97
N THR A 91 -0.03 4.08 -22.43
CA THR A 91 0.06 5.25 -21.56
C THR A 91 -1.25 6.02 -21.54
N VAL A 92 -1.73 6.33 -20.33
CA VAL A 92 -2.83 7.27 -20.07
C VAL A 92 -2.33 8.31 -19.06
N TRP A 93 -2.51 9.57 -19.40
CA TRP A 93 -2.27 10.69 -18.50
C TRP A 93 -3.54 11.04 -17.75
N TYR A 94 -3.44 11.16 -16.46
CA TYR A 94 -4.50 11.61 -15.56
C TYR A 94 -4.18 13.01 -15.05
N ALA A 95 -5.18 13.86 -14.90
CA ALA A 95 -4.99 15.19 -14.32
C ALA A 95 -6.14 15.59 -13.41
N ARG A 96 -5.78 16.28 -12.31
CA ARG A 96 -6.71 16.83 -11.33
C ARG A 96 -6.20 18.15 -10.77
N LYS A 97 -7.11 19.13 -10.68
CA LYS A 97 -6.91 20.34 -9.89
C LYS A 97 -7.44 20.10 -8.47
N PHE A 98 -6.76 20.60 -7.48
CA PHE A 98 -7.20 20.59 -6.09
C PHE A 98 -6.71 21.83 -5.35
N LYS A 99 -7.44 22.23 -4.31
CA LYS A 99 -7.10 23.40 -3.51
C LYS A 99 -6.48 22.98 -2.17
N VAL A 100 -5.48 23.70 -1.75
CA VAL A 100 -4.83 23.55 -0.44
C VAL A 100 -4.73 24.91 0.24
N ASN A 101 -5.12 24.95 1.51
CA ASN A 101 -4.76 26.04 2.40
C ASN A 101 -3.45 25.65 3.10
N LYS A 102 -2.35 26.30 2.73
CA LYS A 102 -1.03 25.92 3.20
C LYS A 102 -0.85 26.25 4.67
N ASN A 103 -0.62 25.23 5.50
CA ASN A 103 -0.29 25.40 6.91
C ASN A 103 1.21 25.16 7.12
N GLN A 104 1.92 26.12 7.70
CA GLN A 104 3.37 26.02 7.93
C GLN A 104 3.74 25.00 9.01
N ASP A 105 2.81 24.67 9.90
CA ASP A 105 3.00 23.73 11.00
C ASP A 105 2.70 22.28 10.62
N GLU A 106 2.31 22.03 9.37
CA GLU A 106 1.98 20.70 8.85
C GLU A 106 2.93 20.24 7.75
N ASN A 107 3.03 18.93 7.60
CA ASN A 107 3.52 18.30 6.37
C ASN A 107 2.32 17.74 5.61
N LEU A 108 2.45 17.71 4.29
CA LEU A 108 1.45 17.17 3.39
C LEU A 108 2.06 16.08 2.53
N PHE A 109 1.44 14.90 2.57
CA PHE A 109 1.83 13.75 1.77
C PHE A 109 0.77 13.46 0.70
N LEU A 110 1.22 13.27 -0.52
CA LEU A 110 0.39 12.73 -1.60
C LEU A 110 0.56 11.21 -1.61
N TYR A 111 -0.49 10.51 -1.21
CA TYR A 111 -0.53 9.05 -1.11
C TYR A 111 -1.35 8.45 -2.25
N PHE A 112 -0.84 7.37 -2.81
CA PHE A 112 -1.53 6.51 -3.77
C PHE A 112 -1.63 5.11 -3.20
N GLY A 113 -2.83 4.54 -3.13
CA GLY A 113 -3.04 3.15 -2.69
C GLY A 113 -2.52 2.13 -3.69
N ALA A 114 -2.62 2.39 -4.99
CA ALA A 114 -1.95 1.70 -6.07
C ALA A 114 -2.17 2.40 -7.42
N VAL A 115 -1.17 2.29 -8.31
CA VAL A 115 -1.25 2.71 -9.71
C VAL A 115 -0.70 1.59 -10.59
N SER A 116 -1.50 1.07 -11.50
CA SER A 116 -1.13 -0.08 -12.32
C SER A 116 -0.70 0.35 -13.73
N TYR A 117 0.49 0.01 -14.23
CA TYR A 117 1.54 -0.75 -13.55
C TYR A 117 2.68 0.14 -13.05
N ARG A 118 3.06 1.18 -13.81
CA ARG A 118 4.08 2.17 -13.48
C ARG A 118 3.54 3.57 -13.69
N CYS A 119 4.06 4.51 -12.92
CA CYS A 119 3.65 5.90 -13.07
C CYS A 119 4.81 6.88 -12.84
N ARG A 120 4.63 8.09 -13.38
CA ARG A 120 5.36 9.31 -13.02
C ARG A 120 4.37 10.33 -12.53
N VAL A 121 4.70 11.01 -11.47
CA VAL A 121 3.82 11.98 -10.82
C VAL A 121 4.42 13.37 -10.94
N TYR A 122 3.60 14.30 -11.38
CA TYR A 122 3.98 15.71 -11.60
C TYR A 122 3.05 16.61 -10.79
N LEU A 123 3.63 17.53 -10.03
CA LEU A 123 2.89 18.54 -9.29
C LEU A 123 3.31 19.93 -9.76
N ASN A 124 2.34 20.75 -10.16
CA ASN A 124 2.57 22.12 -10.65
C ASN A 124 3.63 22.19 -11.76
N GLY A 125 3.63 21.19 -12.66
CA GLY A 125 4.51 21.11 -13.81
C GLY A 125 5.93 20.59 -13.50
N LYS A 126 6.19 20.10 -12.29
CA LYS A 126 7.47 19.48 -11.89
C LYS A 126 7.27 17.99 -11.58
N GLU A 127 8.16 17.14 -12.05
CA GLU A 127 8.20 15.72 -11.66
C GLU A 127 8.58 15.63 -10.17
N ILE A 128 7.75 14.92 -9.38
CA ILE A 128 7.99 14.71 -7.95
C ILE A 128 8.45 13.28 -7.65
N GLY A 129 8.27 12.36 -8.58
CA GLY A 129 8.76 11.00 -8.48
C GLY A 129 8.03 10.02 -9.37
N SER A 130 8.39 8.75 -9.21
CA SER A 130 7.81 7.64 -9.98
C SER A 130 7.65 6.41 -9.09
N HIS A 131 6.77 5.50 -9.50
CA HIS A 131 6.58 4.20 -8.87
C HIS A 131 6.33 3.13 -9.92
N GLU A 132 6.76 1.90 -9.63
CA GLU A 132 6.54 0.72 -10.45
C GLU A 132 6.09 -0.43 -9.56
N GLY A 133 4.94 -1.01 -9.87
CA GLY A 133 4.31 -2.07 -9.09
C GLY A 133 2.83 -1.79 -8.89
N GLY A 134 1.98 -2.51 -9.62
CA GLY A 134 0.56 -2.20 -9.78
C GLY A 134 -0.34 -2.44 -8.56
N PHE A 135 0.23 -2.90 -7.42
CA PHE A 135 -0.57 -3.46 -6.33
C PHE A 135 -0.18 -2.95 -4.93
N THR A 136 0.85 -2.14 -4.86
CA THR A 136 1.39 -1.64 -3.59
C THR A 136 1.26 -0.13 -3.46
N PRO A 137 1.10 0.40 -2.24
CA PRO A 137 0.99 1.83 -2.02
C PRO A 137 2.35 2.54 -2.08
N PHE A 138 2.30 3.83 -2.39
CA PHE A 138 3.44 4.73 -2.34
C PHE A 138 3.00 6.16 -2.03
N GLN A 139 3.95 7.01 -1.65
CA GLN A 139 3.66 8.40 -1.30
C GLN A 139 4.82 9.33 -1.60
N PHE A 140 4.52 10.63 -1.64
CA PHE A 140 5.50 11.71 -1.77
C PHE A 140 5.22 12.79 -0.73
N ASN A 141 6.24 13.27 -0.02
CA ASN A 141 6.12 14.49 0.76
C ASN A 141 6.10 15.68 -0.22
N ILE A 142 4.99 16.40 -0.25
CA ILE A 142 4.77 17.53 -1.16
C ILE A 142 4.74 18.87 -0.43
N THR A 143 5.07 18.92 0.85
CA THR A 143 4.97 20.09 1.72
C THR A 143 5.58 21.35 1.11
N ASP A 144 6.79 21.22 0.54
CA ASP A 144 7.51 22.34 -0.04
C ASP A 144 7.17 22.59 -1.53
N LEU A 145 6.38 21.69 -2.13
CA LEU A 145 6.04 21.72 -3.56
C LEU A 145 4.65 22.29 -3.84
N ILE A 146 3.78 22.29 -2.84
CA ILE A 146 2.43 22.89 -2.95
C ILE A 146 2.49 24.40 -2.90
N ILE A 147 1.55 25.01 -3.62
CA ILE A 147 1.28 26.45 -3.55
C ILE A 147 -0.04 26.71 -2.81
N GLU A 148 -0.18 27.90 -2.24
CA GLU A 148 -1.45 28.34 -1.68
C GLU A 148 -2.53 28.39 -2.77
N GLY A 149 -3.73 27.87 -2.47
CA GLY A 149 -4.84 27.81 -3.40
C GLY A 149 -4.78 26.62 -4.35
N GLU A 150 -4.96 26.84 -5.65
CA GLU A 150 -5.13 25.79 -6.65
C GLU A 150 -3.78 25.18 -7.06
N ASN A 151 -3.70 23.86 -6.95
CA ASN A 151 -2.58 23.03 -7.41
C ASN A 151 -3.03 22.12 -8.56
N PHE A 152 -2.10 21.81 -9.45
CA PHE A 152 -2.33 20.92 -10.58
C PHE A 152 -1.48 19.66 -10.46
N LEU A 153 -2.16 18.51 -10.38
CA LEU A 153 -1.56 17.18 -10.32
C LEU A 153 -1.74 16.50 -11.68
N ALA A 154 -0.64 16.02 -12.26
CA ALA A 154 -0.67 15.14 -13.43
C ALA A 154 0.05 13.83 -13.12
N VAL A 155 -0.51 12.72 -13.61
CA VAL A 155 0.04 11.37 -13.42
C VAL A 155 0.10 10.67 -14.77
N GLU A 156 1.30 10.36 -15.23
CA GLU A 156 1.53 9.46 -16.36
C GLU A 156 1.42 8.03 -15.86
N VAL A 157 0.48 7.25 -16.37
CA VAL A 157 0.27 5.84 -16.00
C VAL A 157 0.50 4.97 -17.22
N ASN A 158 1.26 3.87 -17.07
CA ASN A 158 1.53 2.94 -18.15
C ASN A 158 1.46 1.50 -17.66
N ASN A 159 0.61 0.68 -18.30
CA ASN A 159 0.44 -0.75 -17.98
C ASN A 159 1.10 -1.70 -19.01
N THR A 160 1.94 -1.21 -19.90
CA THR A 160 2.65 -2.07 -20.87
C THR A 160 3.50 -3.10 -20.11
N ARG A 161 3.31 -4.37 -20.48
CA ARG A 161 4.05 -5.49 -19.88
C ARG A 161 5.51 -5.50 -20.34
N THR A 162 6.43 -5.83 -19.44
CA THR A 162 7.87 -5.96 -19.75
C THR A 162 8.45 -7.20 -19.09
N VAL A 163 9.54 -7.73 -19.66
CA VAL A 163 10.18 -8.97 -19.19
C VAL A 163 10.75 -8.87 -17.76
N ASP A 164 11.10 -7.67 -17.33
CA ASP A 164 11.68 -7.37 -16.02
C ASP A 164 10.63 -6.88 -14.99
N ALA A 165 9.34 -6.86 -15.39
CA ALA A 165 8.23 -6.51 -14.51
C ALA A 165 7.84 -7.66 -13.56
N ILE A 166 7.06 -7.33 -12.54
CA ILE A 166 6.44 -8.28 -11.60
C ILE A 166 4.95 -7.93 -11.47
N PRO A 167 4.05 -8.72 -12.08
CA PRO A 167 4.30 -9.91 -12.92
C PRO A 167 4.99 -9.54 -14.25
N ALA A 168 5.57 -10.53 -14.93
CA ALA A 168 6.27 -10.32 -16.20
C ALA A 168 5.30 -10.21 -17.40
N LEU A 169 5.60 -10.85 -18.54
CA LEU A 169 4.82 -10.70 -19.77
C LEU A 169 3.49 -11.48 -19.76
N SER A 170 3.47 -12.63 -19.09
CA SER A 170 2.32 -13.54 -19.06
C SER A 170 1.84 -13.74 -17.63
N PHE A 171 0.54 -13.63 -17.42
CA PHE A 171 -0.15 -13.92 -16.16
C PHE A 171 -1.64 -14.19 -16.44
N ASP A 172 -2.34 -14.88 -15.55
CA ASP A 172 -3.68 -15.41 -15.76
C ASP A 172 -4.82 -14.53 -15.21
N TRP A 173 -4.54 -13.23 -15.02
CA TRP A 173 -5.55 -12.21 -14.71
C TRP A 173 -5.49 -11.05 -15.69
N TRP A 174 -6.53 -10.21 -15.69
CA TRP A 174 -6.58 -9.08 -16.60
C TRP A 174 -5.50 -8.03 -16.30
N ASN A 175 -4.83 -7.54 -17.34
CA ASN A 175 -3.81 -6.50 -17.22
C ASN A 175 -4.46 -5.12 -17.07
N TYR A 176 -5.13 -4.92 -15.95
CA TYR A 176 -5.75 -3.63 -15.64
C TYR A 176 -4.72 -2.51 -15.56
N GLY A 177 -5.05 -1.35 -16.19
CA GLY A 177 -4.27 -0.13 -16.06
C GLY A 177 -5.07 0.98 -15.39
N GLY A 178 -4.39 1.91 -14.73
CA GLY A 178 -5.03 3.07 -14.11
C GLY A 178 -4.60 3.36 -12.68
N ILE A 179 -5.23 4.37 -12.10
CA ILE A 179 -5.13 4.68 -10.66
C ILE A 179 -6.21 3.85 -9.97
N THR A 180 -5.84 2.65 -9.54
CA THR A 180 -6.78 1.58 -9.16
C THR A 180 -7.22 1.62 -7.70
N ARG A 181 -6.57 2.43 -6.86
CA ARG A 181 -6.91 2.61 -5.44
C ARG A 181 -6.88 4.08 -5.06
N ASP A 182 -7.28 4.38 -3.84
CA ASP A 182 -7.44 5.74 -3.33
C ASP A 182 -6.22 6.62 -3.56
N VAL A 183 -6.50 7.88 -3.87
CA VAL A 183 -5.52 8.97 -3.86
C VAL A 183 -5.89 9.95 -2.76
N MET A 184 -4.94 10.24 -1.87
CA MET A 184 -5.18 11.05 -0.69
C MET A 184 -4.11 12.12 -0.48
N LEU A 185 -4.54 13.26 0.03
CA LEU A 185 -3.66 14.18 0.73
C LEU A 185 -3.71 13.82 2.22
N VAL A 186 -2.59 13.40 2.78
CA VAL A 186 -2.47 13.03 4.19
C VAL A 186 -1.73 14.12 4.94
N HIS A 187 -2.35 14.63 6.01
CA HIS A 187 -1.81 15.68 6.85
C HIS A 187 -1.07 15.08 8.05
N THR A 188 0.07 15.63 8.39
CA THR A 188 0.79 15.31 9.63
C THR A 188 1.36 16.59 10.24
N PRO A 189 1.55 16.67 11.57
CA PRO A 189 2.35 17.76 12.16
C PRO A 189 3.81 17.67 11.70
N LYS A 190 4.65 18.66 12.02
CA LYS A 190 6.08 18.66 11.65
C LYS A 190 6.83 17.46 12.17
N VAL A 191 6.62 17.10 13.44
CA VAL A 191 7.11 15.86 14.03
C VAL A 191 5.92 14.92 14.18
N TYR A 192 5.97 13.79 13.52
CA TYR A 192 4.87 12.83 13.45
C TYR A 192 5.34 11.40 13.71
N ILE A 193 4.40 10.53 14.02
CA ILE A 193 4.61 9.09 14.15
C ILE A 193 4.71 8.52 12.74
N SER A 194 5.93 8.28 12.26
CA SER A 194 6.14 7.78 10.90
C SER A 194 5.75 6.31 10.77
N ASN A 195 6.01 5.53 11.81
CA ASN A 195 5.81 4.10 11.79
C ASN A 195 5.55 3.53 13.18
N TYR A 196 4.80 2.42 13.22
CA TYR A 196 4.64 1.61 14.42
C TYR A 196 4.33 0.15 14.08
N PHE A 197 4.68 -0.72 15.03
CA PHE A 197 4.40 -2.14 14.97
C PHE A 197 4.01 -2.61 16.38
N ILE A 198 2.79 -3.13 16.52
CA ILE A 198 2.22 -3.48 17.82
C ILE A 198 1.58 -4.87 17.70
N GLN A 199 2.20 -5.86 18.35
CA GLN A 199 1.76 -7.24 18.27
C GLN A 199 1.96 -7.99 19.58
N LEU A 200 1.32 -9.15 19.68
CA LEU A 200 1.56 -10.09 20.76
C LEU A 200 3.00 -10.63 20.69
N ASP A 201 3.67 -10.69 21.82
CA ASP A 201 5.01 -11.27 21.91
C ASP A 201 4.98 -12.75 21.53
N LYS A 202 5.94 -13.18 20.73
CA LYS A 202 6.02 -14.56 20.24
C LYS A 202 6.20 -15.60 21.36
N TYR A 203 6.92 -15.23 22.42
CA TYR A 203 7.31 -16.14 23.50
C TYR A 203 6.54 -15.90 24.80
N LYS A 204 5.90 -14.74 24.93
CA LYS A 204 5.14 -14.33 26.11
C LYS A 204 3.71 -13.96 25.68
N PRO A 205 2.78 -14.93 25.62
CA PRO A 205 1.46 -14.76 24.99
C PRO A 205 0.51 -13.81 25.72
N ASP A 206 0.90 -13.31 26.89
CA ASP A 206 0.21 -12.26 27.66
C ASP A 206 0.94 -10.89 27.60
N TYR A 207 1.98 -10.75 26.76
CA TYR A 207 2.71 -9.50 26.55
C TYR A 207 2.47 -8.96 25.15
N ILE A 208 2.24 -7.66 25.06
CA ILE A 208 2.23 -6.91 23.80
C ILE A 208 3.59 -6.24 23.65
N HIS A 209 4.21 -6.45 22.50
CA HIS A 209 5.43 -5.79 22.09
C HIS A 209 5.09 -4.64 21.12
N ALA A 210 5.74 -3.50 21.32
CA ALA A 210 5.53 -2.33 20.48
C ALA A 210 6.85 -1.67 20.10
N ILE A 211 6.96 -1.32 18.83
CA ILE A 211 8.02 -0.50 18.25
C ILE A 211 7.36 0.70 17.62
N LEU A 212 7.83 1.88 17.94
CA LEU A 212 7.30 3.16 17.46
C LEU A 212 8.45 3.97 16.88
N GLN A 213 8.18 4.72 15.83
CA GLN A 213 9.17 5.58 15.20
C GLN A 213 8.59 6.96 14.93
N LEU A 214 9.30 7.99 15.36
CA LEU A 214 9.01 9.37 15.01
C LEU A 214 9.79 9.80 13.76
N SER A 215 9.26 10.76 13.04
CA SER A 215 9.91 11.35 11.86
C SER A 215 11.22 12.07 12.21
N GLU A 216 11.31 12.65 13.42
CA GLU A 216 12.51 13.29 13.92
C GLU A 216 13.41 12.26 14.63
N ARG A 217 14.65 12.15 14.17
CA ARG A 217 15.68 11.26 14.76
C ARG A 217 16.35 11.94 15.95
N LYS A 218 15.69 11.86 17.12
CA LYS A 218 16.12 12.49 18.35
C LYS A 218 15.80 11.59 19.54
N ALA A 219 16.74 11.49 20.48
CA ALA A 219 16.54 10.77 21.73
C ALA A 219 15.67 11.57 22.70
N GLY A 220 15.00 10.84 23.61
CA GLY A 220 14.29 11.42 24.73
C GLY A 220 12.90 11.99 24.39
N GLN A 221 12.39 11.79 23.18
CA GLN A 221 11.04 12.19 22.83
C GLN A 221 10.05 11.19 23.43
N LYS A 222 9.05 11.68 24.16
CA LYS A 222 8.01 10.85 24.77
C LYS A 222 7.02 10.37 23.72
N VAL A 223 6.75 9.06 23.72
CA VAL A 223 5.68 8.42 22.97
C VAL A 223 4.85 7.56 23.91
N ARG A 224 3.55 7.49 23.68
CA ARG A 224 2.59 6.80 24.54
C ARG A 224 1.71 5.86 23.74
N ILE A 225 1.44 4.69 24.31
CA ILE A 225 0.51 3.70 23.78
C ILE A 225 -0.61 3.53 24.79
N GLU A 226 -1.84 3.62 24.31
CA GLU A 226 -3.03 3.42 25.13
C GLU A 226 -3.94 2.36 24.51
N ILE A 227 -4.39 1.42 25.34
CA ILE A 227 -5.43 0.45 25.01
C ILE A 227 -6.44 0.51 26.17
N PRO A 228 -7.45 1.41 26.10
CA PRO A 228 -8.32 1.72 27.23
C PRO A 228 -9.09 0.51 27.76
N GLU A 229 -9.57 -0.35 26.87
CA GLU A 229 -10.33 -1.56 27.24
C GLU A 229 -9.49 -2.54 28.09
N LEU A 230 -8.18 -2.57 27.89
CA LEU A 230 -7.22 -3.37 28.69
C LEU A 230 -6.64 -2.59 29.88
N LYS A 231 -7.04 -1.34 30.07
CA LYS A 231 -6.48 -0.41 31.07
C LYS A 231 -4.96 -0.25 30.93
N ILE A 232 -4.47 -0.26 29.68
CA ILE A 232 -3.06 -0.08 29.37
C ILE A 232 -2.81 1.37 28.98
N ALA A 233 -1.79 1.97 29.64
CA ALA A 233 -1.19 3.24 29.27
C ALA A 233 0.31 3.13 29.52
N SER A 234 1.12 3.06 28.47
CA SER A 234 2.57 2.92 28.54
C SER A 234 3.25 4.10 27.88
N GLU A 235 4.15 4.77 28.60
CA GLU A 235 5.00 5.84 28.10
C GLU A 235 6.43 5.34 27.99
N VAL A 236 7.10 5.69 26.88
CA VAL A 236 8.49 5.31 26.62
C VAL A 236 9.18 6.46 25.86
N GLN A 237 10.50 6.53 25.95
CA GLN A 237 11.29 7.53 25.23
C GLN A 237 11.99 6.93 24.02
N THR A 238 12.16 7.74 22.98
CA THR A 238 12.90 7.37 21.78
C THR A 238 14.40 7.34 22.03
N ASP A 239 15.09 6.49 21.29
CA ASP A 239 16.54 6.49 21.12
C ASP A 239 17.00 7.60 20.13
N GLY A 240 18.31 7.67 19.86
CA GLY A 240 18.90 8.63 18.92
C GLY A 240 18.47 8.50 17.47
N GLN A 241 17.78 7.40 17.11
CA GLN A 241 17.19 7.19 15.79
C GLN A 241 15.68 7.55 15.75
N GLY A 242 15.14 8.08 16.85
CA GLY A 242 13.71 8.37 16.97
C GLY A 242 12.85 7.13 17.17
N ILE A 243 13.45 6.01 17.58
CA ILE A 243 12.76 4.72 17.78
C ILE A 243 12.55 4.48 19.27
N ALA A 244 11.33 4.11 19.64
CA ALA A 244 10.98 3.67 20.99
C ALA A 244 10.52 2.21 20.94
N LYS A 245 10.98 1.40 21.88
CA LYS A 245 10.61 -0.01 22.04
C LYS A 245 10.09 -0.25 23.44
N THR A 246 8.97 -0.94 23.56
CA THR A 246 8.39 -1.29 24.87
C THR A 246 7.69 -2.63 24.80
N SER A 247 7.51 -3.25 25.97
CA SER A 247 6.71 -4.45 26.12
C SER A 247 5.94 -4.35 27.44
N PHE A 248 4.67 -4.66 27.41
CA PHE A 248 3.80 -4.57 28.58
C PHE A 248 2.83 -5.75 28.66
N ARG A 249 2.47 -6.12 29.88
CA ARG A 249 1.57 -7.24 30.12
C ARG A 249 0.12 -6.83 29.87
N ALA A 250 -0.56 -7.59 29.03
CA ALA A 250 -1.99 -7.43 28.73
C ALA A 250 -2.82 -8.45 29.51
N LYS A 251 -3.16 -8.11 30.74
CA LYS A 251 -4.06 -8.95 31.55
C LYS A 251 -5.46 -8.96 30.92
N ASN A 252 -6.10 -10.14 30.91
CA ASN A 252 -7.45 -10.35 30.35
C ASN A 252 -7.56 -10.06 28.85
N LEU A 253 -6.45 -10.20 28.11
CA LEU A 253 -6.46 -10.07 26.66
C LEU A 253 -7.32 -11.16 26.02
N GLU A 254 -8.40 -10.79 25.34
CA GLU A 254 -9.15 -11.68 24.46
C GLU A 254 -8.43 -11.72 23.10
N ARG A 255 -7.94 -12.90 22.74
CA ARG A 255 -7.19 -13.06 21.48
C ARG A 255 -8.13 -13.20 20.31
N TRP A 256 -7.77 -12.55 19.20
CA TRP A 256 -8.51 -12.60 17.94
C TRP A 256 -8.55 -14.02 17.36
N SER A 257 -9.68 -14.44 16.85
CA SER A 257 -9.84 -15.66 16.08
C SER A 257 -11.00 -15.50 15.06
N PRO A 258 -11.12 -16.41 14.06
CA PRO A 258 -12.26 -16.39 13.13
C PRO A 258 -13.63 -16.44 13.81
N GLN A 259 -13.74 -17.12 14.95
CA GLN A 259 -14.99 -17.24 15.73
C GLN A 259 -15.23 -16.04 16.64
N LYS A 260 -14.16 -15.36 17.05
CA LYS A 260 -14.18 -14.17 17.90
C LYS A 260 -13.21 -13.12 17.35
N PRO A 261 -13.64 -12.33 16.37
CA PRO A 261 -12.77 -11.36 15.69
C PRO A 261 -12.58 -10.08 16.55
N LYS A 262 -12.03 -10.25 17.74
CA LYS A 262 -11.83 -9.17 18.72
C LYS A 262 -10.75 -8.21 18.26
N LEU A 263 -11.08 -6.94 18.12
CA LEU A 263 -10.17 -5.84 17.87
C LEU A 263 -10.22 -4.85 19.04
N TYR A 264 -9.08 -4.29 19.40
CA TYR A 264 -8.92 -3.27 20.42
C TYR A 264 -8.58 -1.93 19.78
N GLN A 265 -9.21 -0.86 20.23
CA GLN A 265 -8.76 0.47 19.85
C GLN A 265 -7.43 0.76 20.52
N VAL A 266 -6.40 0.97 19.72
CA VAL A 266 -5.05 1.36 20.15
C VAL A 266 -4.82 2.81 19.72
N THR A 267 -4.37 3.64 20.65
CA THR A 267 -3.92 4.99 20.37
C THR A 267 -2.42 5.06 20.58
N VAL A 268 -1.71 5.53 19.57
CA VAL A 268 -0.29 5.87 19.65
C VAL A 268 -0.19 7.38 19.60
N SER A 269 0.51 8.01 20.56
CA SER A 269 0.64 9.46 20.63
C SER A 269 2.06 9.90 20.95
N SER A 270 2.40 11.08 20.46
CA SER A 270 3.61 11.86 20.83
C SER A 270 3.19 13.23 21.34
N ALA A 271 4.13 14.14 21.56
CA ALA A 271 3.82 15.52 21.94
C ALA A 271 2.99 16.27 20.89
N THR A 272 3.10 15.89 19.62
CA THR A 272 2.54 16.63 18.48
C THR A 272 1.57 15.81 17.62
N ASP A 273 1.63 14.47 17.65
CA ASP A 273 0.86 13.60 16.77
C ASP A 273 0.13 12.51 17.55
N HIS A 274 -0.99 12.06 17.01
CA HIS A 274 -1.70 10.88 17.52
C HIS A 274 -2.34 10.10 16.36
N VAL A 275 -2.26 8.78 16.45
CA VAL A 275 -2.84 7.85 15.47
C VAL A 275 -3.67 6.82 16.20
N LYS A 276 -4.89 6.58 15.72
CA LYS A 276 -5.80 5.56 16.26
C LYS A 276 -5.92 4.41 15.29
N GLU A 277 -5.90 3.20 15.80
CA GLU A 277 -6.05 2.00 15.00
C GLU A 277 -6.76 0.89 15.79
N ASN A 278 -7.54 0.06 15.10
CA ASN A 278 -8.08 -1.16 15.66
C ASN A 278 -7.10 -2.30 15.38
N ILE A 279 -6.58 -2.93 16.43
CA ILE A 279 -5.59 -4.02 16.35
C ILE A 279 -6.13 -5.24 17.08
N GLY A 280 -6.09 -6.39 16.41
CA GLY A 280 -6.34 -7.69 17.01
C GLY A 280 -5.03 -8.36 17.42
N PHE A 281 -5.07 -9.15 18.48
CA PHE A 281 -3.91 -9.84 19.00
C PHE A 281 -4.12 -11.35 18.93
N ARG A 282 -3.21 -12.05 18.29
CA ARG A 282 -3.27 -13.52 18.15
C ARG A 282 -1.88 -14.12 18.16
N ASN A 283 -1.81 -15.42 18.43
CA ASN A 283 -0.61 -16.23 18.24
C ASN A 283 -0.90 -17.31 17.18
N LEU A 284 -0.04 -17.38 16.16
CA LEU A 284 -0.07 -18.43 15.16
C LEU A 284 1.25 -19.23 15.25
N SER A 285 1.17 -20.54 15.37
CA SER A 285 2.35 -21.38 15.50
C SER A 285 2.18 -22.70 14.76
N VAL A 286 3.30 -23.34 14.45
CA VAL A 286 3.35 -24.68 13.83
C VAL A 286 4.02 -25.64 14.82
N LYS A 287 3.38 -26.78 15.07
CA LYS A 287 3.93 -27.86 15.89
C LYS A 287 3.76 -29.19 15.13
N GLY A 288 4.87 -29.76 14.69
CA GLY A 288 4.86 -30.90 13.77
C GLY A 288 4.15 -30.54 12.45
N THR A 289 3.11 -31.25 12.10
CA THR A 289 2.31 -31.05 10.89
C THR A 289 1.03 -30.23 11.10
N LYS A 290 0.83 -29.69 12.31
CA LYS A 290 -0.39 -28.97 12.68
C LYS A 290 -0.13 -27.48 12.88
N ILE A 291 -1.10 -26.68 12.44
CA ILE A 291 -1.14 -25.25 12.69
C ILE A 291 -2.02 -24.98 13.92
N TYR A 292 -1.57 -24.09 14.77
CA TYR A 292 -2.24 -23.69 16.01
C TYR A 292 -2.51 -22.19 15.99
N LEU A 293 -3.75 -21.82 16.23
CA LEU A 293 -4.17 -20.45 16.49
C LEU A 293 -4.52 -20.32 17.96
N ASN A 294 -3.85 -19.42 18.69
CA ASN A 294 -4.08 -19.20 20.12
C ASN A 294 -3.98 -20.50 20.96
N ASP A 295 -3.00 -21.32 20.64
CA ASP A 295 -2.69 -22.61 21.29
C ASP A 295 -3.68 -23.75 21.01
N ALA A 296 -4.72 -23.50 20.21
CA ALA A 296 -5.67 -24.52 19.75
C ALA A 296 -5.36 -24.91 18.27
N PRO A 297 -5.44 -26.20 17.92
CA PRO A 297 -5.27 -26.59 16.53
C PRO A 297 -6.39 -26.01 15.66
N ILE A 298 -6.03 -25.49 14.49
CA ILE A 298 -6.99 -24.93 13.53
C ILE A 298 -6.88 -25.68 12.20
N PHE A 299 -8.05 -25.98 11.62
CA PHE A 299 -8.15 -26.43 10.24
C PHE A 299 -8.52 -25.22 9.35
N MET A 300 -7.67 -24.93 8.38
CA MET A 300 -7.84 -23.81 7.45
C MET A 300 -8.69 -24.24 6.27
N LYS A 301 -9.92 -23.74 6.22
CA LYS A 301 -10.84 -23.89 5.07
C LYS A 301 -10.67 -22.66 4.20
N GLY A 302 -9.90 -22.78 3.13
CA GLY A 302 -9.50 -21.64 2.32
C GLY A 302 -10.06 -21.67 0.91
N ILE A 303 -10.30 -20.48 0.37
CA ILE A 303 -10.49 -20.21 -1.05
C ILE A 303 -9.49 -19.16 -1.50
N SER A 304 -9.34 -18.98 -2.80
CA SER A 304 -8.61 -17.84 -3.37
C SER A 304 -9.53 -17.09 -4.34
N PHE A 305 -9.31 -15.77 -4.44
CA PHE A 305 -9.97 -14.94 -5.44
C PHE A 305 -9.04 -13.82 -5.92
N HIS A 306 -9.27 -13.38 -7.15
CA HIS A 306 -8.70 -12.14 -7.66
C HIS A 306 -9.49 -10.93 -7.17
N GLU A 307 -8.84 -9.76 -7.10
CA GLU A 307 -9.46 -8.48 -6.73
C GLU A 307 -10.35 -7.97 -7.87
N GLU A 308 -11.40 -8.72 -8.21
CA GLU A 308 -12.28 -8.47 -9.35
C GLU A 308 -13.75 -8.57 -8.95
N ILE A 309 -14.58 -7.70 -9.54
CA ILE A 309 -16.03 -7.70 -9.37
C ILE A 309 -16.69 -8.13 -10.67
N ALA A 310 -17.29 -9.31 -10.65
CA ALA A 310 -17.91 -9.93 -11.84
C ALA A 310 -19.01 -9.04 -12.46
N GLN A 311 -19.81 -8.38 -11.64
CA GLN A 311 -20.96 -7.57 -12.06
C GLN A 311 -20.56 -6.38 -12.94
N ARG A 312 -19.37 -5.79 -12.75
CA ARG A 312 -18.87 -4.68 -13.58
C ARG A 312 -17.63 -5.03 -14.41
N GLN A 313 -17.15 -6.28 -14.31
CA GLN A 313 -15.99 -6.79 -15.06
C GLN A 313 -14.75 -5.89 -14.89
N GLY A 314 -14.43 -5.49 -13.65
CA GLY A 314 -13.34 -4.60 -13.30
C GLY A 314 -12.79 -4.88 -11.91
N ARG A 315 -11.74 -4.15 -11.52
CA ARG A 315 -11.11 -4.32 -10.21
C ARG A 315 -12.03 -3.88 -9.07
N ALA A 316 -11.93 -4.58 -7.95
CA ALA A 316 -12.50 -4.14 -6.68
C ALA A 316 -11.71 -2.93 -6.16
N PHE A 317 -12.41 -1.83 -5.81
CA PHE A 317 -11.77 -0.61 -5.35
C PHE A 317 -12.48 0.07 -4.17
N SER A 318 -13.63 -0.44 -3.74
CA SER A 318 -14.46 0.16 -2.69
C SER A 318 -14.63 -0.77 -1.49
N GLU A 319 -15.10 -0.20 -0.37
CA GLU A 319 -15.49 -0.98 0.80
C GLU A 319 -16.66 -1.93 0.48
N GLN A 320 -17.61 -1.51 -0.37
CA GLN A 320 -18.71 -2.35 -0.83
C GLN A 320 -18.22 -3.58 -1.60
N ASP A 321 -17.20 -3.41 -2.44
CA ASP A 321 -16.58 -4.52 -3.16
C ASP A 321 -15.90 -5.50 -2.20
N ALA A 322 -15.21 -4.98 -1.18
CA ALA A 322 -14.60 -5.81 -0.15
C ALA A 322 -15.65 -6.61 0.63
N VAL A 323 -16.79 -5.98 0.96
CA VAL A 323 -17.93 -6.65 1.61
C VAL A 323 -18.45 -7.77 0.72
N ALA A 324 -18.65 -7.53 -0.58
CA ALA A 324 -19.16 -8.54 -1.51
C ALA A 324 -18.24 -9.77 -1.54
N LEU A 325 -16.95 -9.58 -1.83
CA LEU A 325 -15.98 -10.66 -1.95
C LEU A 325 -15.81 -11.47 -0.66
N LEU A 326 -15.72 -10.81 0.49
CA LEU A 326 -15.53 -11.49 1.77
C LEU A 326 -16.82 -12.14 2.29
N SER A 327 -18.00 -11.60 1.96
CA SER A 327 -19.27 -12.24 2.30
C SER A 327 -19.46 -13.55 1.56
N GLU A 328 -19.15 -13.60 0.26
CA GLU A 328 -19.17 -14.84 -0.52
C GLU A 328 -18.22 -15.90 0.09
N ALA A 329 -17.01 -15.50 0.51
CA ALA A 329 -16.10 -16.39 1.21
C ALA A 329 -16.69 -16.94 2.52
N LYS A 330 -17.39 -16.10 3.29
CA LYS A 330 -18.05 -16.52 4.55
C LYS A 330 -19.22 -17.47 4.29
N GLU A 331 -20.03 -17.21 3.27
CA GLU A 331 -21.17 -18.06 2.88
C GLU A 331 -20.70 -19.47 2.48
N LEU A 332 -19.53 -19.58 1.84
CA LEU A 332 -18.87 -20.86 1.53
C LEU A 332 -18.28 -21.56 2.79
N GLY A 333 -18.34 -20.92 3.97
CA GLY A 333 -17.79 -21.44 5.21
C GLY A 333 -16.26 -21.34 5.31
N ALA A 334 -15.62 -20.48 4.50
CA ALA A 334 -14.19 -20.24 4.56
C ALA A 334 -13.80 -19.48 5.83
N ASN A 335 -12.66 -19.85 6.41
CA ASN A 335 -11.98 -19.11 7.48
C ASN A 335 -10.63 -18.55 7.06
N LEU A 336 -10.22 -18.82 5.82
CA LEU A 336 -9.00 -18.33 5.18
C LEU A 336 -9.31 -17.92 3.74
N VAL A 337 -8.75 -16.79 3.31
CA VAL A 337 -8.74 -16.37 1.91
C VAL A 337 -7.31 -16.12 1.47
N ARG A 338 -6.91 -16.69 0.35
CA ARG A 338 -5.70 -16.31 -0.35
C ARG A 338 -6.02 -15.18 -1.31
N LEU A 339 -5.36 -14.06 -1.10
CA LEU A 339 -5.45 -12.88 -1.96
C LEU A 339 -4.56 -13.11 -3.19
N ALA A 340 -5.10 -13.85 -4.16
CA ALA A 340 -4.36 -14.29 -5.33
C ALA A 340 -4.25 -13.18 -6.38
N HIS A 341 -3.11 -12.96 -7.02
CA HIS A 341 -1.76 -13.39 -6.64
C HIS A 341 -0.90 -12.17 -6.32
N TYR A 342 -1.52 -11.16 -5.71
CA TYR A 342 -0.96 -9.82 -5.44
C TYR A 342 -1.59 -9.18 -4.20
N PRO A 343 -0.95 -8.21 -3.57
CA PRO A 343 -1.55 -7.47 -2.46
C PRO A 343 -2.85 -6.82 -2.93
N GLN A 344 -3.96 -7.15 -2.27
CA GLN A 344 -5.26 -6.59 -2.62
C GLN A 344 -5.55 -5.29 -1.86
N ASN A 345 -6.71 -4.68 -2.13
CA ASN A 345 -7.10 -3.40 -1.56
C ASN A 345 -7.10 -3.46 -0.02
N GLU A 346 -6.66 -2.40 0.63
CA GLU A 346 -6.60 -2.30 2.09
C GLU A 346 -7.98 -2.45 2.76
N TYR A 347 -9.07 -2.10 2.06
CA TYR A 347 -10.44 -2.37 2.54
C TYR A 347 -10.69 -3.86 2.76
N ILE A 348 -10.21 -4.73 1.86
CA ILE A 348 -10.33 -6.19 1.99
C ILE A 348 -9.58 -6.66 3.24
N VAL A 349 -8.34 -6.20 3.42
CA VAL A 349 -7.48 -6.63 4.54
C VAL A 349 -8.07 -6.18 5.88
N ARG A 350 -8.53 -4.93 5.97
CA ARG A 350 -9.15 -4.37 7.19
C ARG A 350 -10.51 -4.98 7.49
N LEU A 351 -11.29 -5.30 6.46
CA LEU A 351 -12.60 -5.92 6.65
C LEU A 351 -12.47 -7.39 7.08
N ALA A 352 -11.49 -8.12 6.54
CA ALA A 352 -11.21 -9.50 6.92
C ALA A 352 -10.96 -9.66 8.43
N GLU A 353 -10.24 -8.70 9.07
CA GLU A 353 -10.06 -8.68 10.53
C GLU A 353 -11.39 -8.60 11.28
N LYS A 354 -12.30 -7.73 10.81
CA LYS A 354 -13.64 -7.53 11.43
C LYS A 354 -14.55 -8.73 11.22
N MET A 355 -14.43 -9.39 10.07
CA MET A 355 -15.26 -10.54 9.69
C MET A 355 -14.73 -11.88 10.21
N GLY A 356 -13.53 -11.92 10.79
CA GLY A 356 -12.92 -13.16 11.26
C GLY A 356 -12.48 -14.07 10.12
N ILE A 357 -11.84 -13.52 9.10
CA ILE A 357 -11.27 -14.26 7.97
C ILE A 357 -9.75 -14.09 8.04
N MET A 358 -9.02 -15.21 8.08
CA MET A 358 -7.58 -15.18 7.94
C MET A 358 -7.19 -14.90 6.48
N LEU A 359 -6.03 -14.30 6.28
CA LEU A 359 -5.53 -13.95 4.96
C LEU A 359 -4.17 -14.57 4.67
N TRP A 360 -3.96 -14.90 3.40
CA TRP A 360 -2.67 -15.19 2.80
C TRP A 360 -2.40 -14.12 1.75
N GLU A 361 -1.40 -13.31 1.95
CA GLU A 361 -1.00 -12.23 1.06
C GLU A 361 0.33 -12.52 0.38
N GLU A 362 0.49 -12.11 -0.88
CA GLU A 362 1.69 -12.33 -1.68
C GLU A 362 1.91 -11.22 -2.69
N ILE A 363 3.14 -11.06 -3.16
CA ILE A 363 3.44 -10.19 -4.31
C ILE A 363 3.35 -11.01 -5.61
N PRO A 364 3.10 -10.39 -6.78
CA PRO A 364 2.77 -11.10 -8.01
C PRO A 364 3.98 -11.77 -8.70
N ILE A 365 4.76 -12.54 -7.94
CA ILE A 365 5.79 -13.44 -8.48
C ILE A 365 5.08 -14.69 -8.97
N TRP A 366 4.71 -14.66 -10.24
CA TRP A 366 3.91 -15.68 -10.89
C TRP A 366 4.66 -16.28 -12.09
N GLN A 367 4.77 -17.61 -12.15
CA GLN A 367 5.41 -18.39 -13.23
C GLN A 367 6.76 -17.82 -13.70
N GLY A 368 6.77 -17.19 -14.90
CA GLY A 368 7.97 -16.78 -15.61
C GLY A 368 8.48 -15.39 -15.21
N ILE A 369 9.25 -15.31 -14.14
CA ILE A 369 9.95 -14.09 -13.71
C ILE A 369 11.44 -14.17 -14.14
N ASP A 370 12.06 -13.04 -14.47
CA ASP A 370 13.52 -12.98 -14.66
C ASP A 370 14.27 -13.06 -13.33
N PHE A 371 14.43 -14.29 -12.83
CA PHE A 371 15.08 -14.56 -11.55
C PHE A 371 16.59 -14.24 -11.51
N LYS A 372 17.23 -14.01 -12.66
CA LYS A 372 18.64 -13.65 -12.73
C LYS A 372 18.87 -12.15 -12.68
N ASN A 373 17.87 -11.36 -12.98
CA ASN A 373 17.95 -9.91 -13.05
C ASN A 373 17.94 -9.27 -11.65
N ALA A 374 19.01 -8.54 -11.33
CA ALA A 374 19.12 -7.83 -10.06
C ALA A 374 18.06 -6.71 -9.91
N GLY A 375 17.67 -6.05 -11.00
CA GLY A 375 16.61 -5.04 -11.02
C GLY A 375 15.25 -5.64 -10.67
N THR A 376 14.90 -6.80 -11.24
CA THR A 376 13.68 -7.54 -10.89
C THR A 376 13.66 -7.93 -9.41
N ARG A 377 14.81 -8.39 -8.87
CA ARG A 377 14.91 -8.70 -7.44
C ARG A 377 14.69 -7.46 -6.56
N MET A 378 15.28 -6.32 -6.89
CA MET A 378 15.06 -5.07 -6.14
C MET A 378 13.59 -4.62 -6.19
N LYS A 379 12.90 -4.76 -7.34
CA LYS A 379 11.47 -4.50 -7.48
C LYS A 379 10.66 -5.40 -6.55
N ALA A 380 10.95 -6.71 -6.53
CA ALA A 380 10.29 -7.66 -5.63
C ALA A 380 10.48 -7.29 -4.16
N GLN A 381 11.70 -7.00 -3.73
CA GLN A 381 12.00 -6.60 -2.36
C GLN A 381 11.27 -5.31 -1.96
N ARG A 382 11.19 -4.31 -2.86
CA ARG A 382 10.42 -3.08 -2.62
C ARG A 382 8.93 -3.37 -2.47
N MET A 383 8.32 -4.12 -3.40
CA MET A 383 6.90 -4.50 -3.31
C MET A 383 6.60 -5.24 -2.00
N TYR A 384 7.50 -6.14 -1.58
CA TYR A 384 7.39 -6.82 -0.29
C TYR A 384 7.42 -5.83 0.88
N THR A 385 8.36 -4.90 0.86
CA THR A 385 8.44 -3.88 1.91
C THR A 385 7.17 -3.06 1.98
N GLU A 386 6.67 -2.58 0.85
CA GLU A 386 5.45 -1.77 0.76
C GLU A 386 4.22 -2.54 1.27
N MET A 387 4.06 -3.81 0.89
CA MET A 387 2.99 -4.69 1.36
C MET A 387 3.08 -4.92 2.88
N VAL A 388 4.23 -5.34 3.39
CA VAL A 388 4.42 -5.65 4.81
C VAL A 388 4.27 -4.38 5.67
N MET A 389 4.82 -3.25 5.24
CA MET A 389 4.69 -1.98 5.99
C MET A 389 3.25 -1.51 6.09
N ARG A 390 2.43 -1.75 5.07
CA ARG A 390 0.98 -1.48 5.11
C ARG A 390 0.25 -2.39 6.09
N ASP A 391 0.55 -3.71 6.06
CA ASP A 391 -0.36 -4.71 6.63
C ASP A 391 0.17 -5.47 7.85
N ARG A 392 1.42 -5.28 8.28
CA ARG A 392 2.02 -6.04 9.38
C ARG A 392 1.32 -5.94 10.74
N ASN A 393 0.49 -4.92 10.95
CA ASN A 393 -0.35 -4.78 12.14
C ASN A 393 -1.71 -5.50 12.01
N ARG A 394 -1.99 -6.14 10.85
CA ARG A 394 -3.27 -6.83 10.60
C ARG A 394 -3.25 -8.23 11.19
N CYS A 395 -4.08 -8.48 12.18
CA CYS A 395 -4.17 -9.80 12.83
C CYS A 395 -4.76 -10.88 11.92
N ALA A 396 -5.51 -10.52 10.90
CA ALA A 396 -6.03 -11.46 9.90
C ALA A 396 -4.92 -12.12 9.08
N LEU A 397 -3.79 -11.46 8.86
CA LEU A 397 -2.70 -12.02 8.06
C LEU A 397 -2.07 -13.23 8.75
N ALA A 398 -2.21 -14.39 8.11
CA ALA A 398 -1.66 -15.65 8.56
C ALA A 398 -0.37 -16.02 7.81
N PHE A 399 -0.29 -15.68 6.52
CA PHE A 399 0.82 -16.09 5.66
C PHE A 399 1.27 -14.96 4.74
N TRP A 400 2.59 -14.91 4.53
CA TRP A 400 3.25 -14.13 3.49
C TRP A 400 3.77 -15.09 2.42
N GLY A 401 3.14 -15.11 1.25
CA GLY A 401 3.55 -15.92 0.10
C GLY A 401 4.72 -15.27 -0.65
N VAL A 402 5.64 -16.07 -1.18
CA VAL A 402 6.83 -15.56 -1.89
C VAL A 402 6.82 -15.83 -3.39
N ALA A 403 5.96 -16.73 -3.86
CA ALA A 403 5.82 -17.06 -5.28
C ALA A 403 4.60 -17.95 -5.52
N ASN A 404 4.11 -17.93 -6.78
CA ASN A 404 3.10 -18.84 -7.29
C ASN A 404 3.59 -19.53 -8.56
N GLU A 405 3.46 -20.87 -8.63
CA GLU A 405 3.68 -21.71 -9.83
C GLU A 405 5.01 -21.47 -10.57
N THR A 406 6.05 -21.09 -9.85
CA THR A 406 7.37 -20.83 -10.44
C THR A 406 8.15 -22.12 -10.65
N ALA A 407 8.66 -22.33 -11.87
CA ALA A 407 9.45 -23.53 -12.21
C ALA A 407 10.75 -23.60 -11.37
N PRO A 408 11.12 -24.77 -10.82
CA PRO A 408 12.33 -24.94 -10.04
C PRO A 408 13.60 -24.63 -10.85
N SER A 409 14.48 -23.80 -10.27
CA SER A 409 15.84 -23.54 -10.77
C SER A 409 16.71 -22.98 -9.65
N GLU A 410 18.03 -23.06 -9.80
CA GLU A 410 18.97 -22.43 -8.85
C GLU A 410 18.75 -20.94 -8.72
N ALA A 411 18.59 -20.25 -9.85
CA ALA A 411 18.35 -18.80 -9.87
C ALA A 411 17.05 -18.44 -9.14
N ARG A 412 15.96 -19.19 -9.41
CA ARG A 412 14.68 -19.03 -8.70
C ARG A 412 14.85 -19.27 -7.19
N ASN A 413 15.53 -20.33 -6.79
CA ASN A 413 15.71 -20.65 -5.38
C ASN A 413 16.52 -19.57 -4.64
N ALA A 414 17.61 -19.08 -5.25
CA ALA A 414 18.41 -17.99 -4.71
C ALA A 414 17.60 -16.68 -4.61
N PHE A 415 16.79 -16.37 -5.61
CA PHE A 415 15.91 -15.21 -5.62
C PHE A 415 14.89 -15.28 -4.47
N LEU A 416 14.15 -16.40 -4.35
CA LEU A 416 13.13 -16.55 -3.30
C LEU A 416 13.76 -16.58 -1.90
N LYS A 417 14.93 -17.20 -1.73
CA LYS A 417 15.67 -17.16 -0.47
C LYS A 417 15.99 -15.71 -0.07
N SER A 418 16.45 -14.88 -1.02
CA SER A 418 16.73 -13.46 -0.74
C SER A 418 15.48 -12.67 -0.32
N LEU A 419 14.29 -13.04 -0.80
CA LEU A 419 13.03 -12.42 -0.37
C LEU A 419 12.63 -12.84 1.05
N VAL A 420 12.80 -14.12 1.40
CA VAL A 420 12.54 -14.61 2.76
C VAL A 420 13.48 -13.95 3.78
N GLU A 421 14.76 -13.80 3.43
CA GLU A 421 15.75 -13.09 4.25
C GLU A 421 15.35 -11.60 4.40
N HIS A 422 14.96 -10.94 3.30
CA HIS A 422 14.49 -9.55 3.32
C HIS A 422 13.24 -9.40 4.19
N LEU A 423 12.26 -10.30 4.05
CA LEU A 423 11.03 -10.31 4.85
C LEU A 423 11.36 -10.43 6.35
N SER A 424 12.29 -11.30 6.72
CA SER A 424 12.73 -11.46 8.11
C SER A 424 13.31 -10.17 8.69
N LEU A 425 14.00 -9.36 7.87
CA LEU A 425 14.60 -8.08 8.30
C LEU A 425 13.55 -6.98 8.50
N ILE A 426 12.53 -6.92 7.66
CA ILE A 426 11.48 -5.88 7.75
C ILE A 426 10.37 -6.21 8.74
N HIS A 427 10.24 -7.48 9.13
CA HIS A 427 9.22 -7.95 10.07
C HIS A 427 9.67 -7.89 11.55
N ILE A 428 10.94 -7.60 11.78
CA ILE A 428 11.49 -7.35 13.11
C ILE A 428 11.22 -5.87 13.46
#